data_808d7b610503b049aedf73cccaffd896
#
_entry.id   808d7b610503b049aedf73cccaffd896
#
_cell.length_a   1.000
_cell.length_b   1.000
_cell.length_c   1.000
_cell.angle_alpha   90.00
_cell.angle_beta   90.00
_cell.angle_gamma   90.00
#
_symmetry.space_group_name_H-M   'P 1'
#
loop_
_entity.id
_entity.type
_entity.pdbx_description
1 polymer ?
#
loop_
_entity_poly.entity_id
_entity_poly.type
_entity_poly.pdbx_seq_one_letter_code
_entity_poly.pdbx_strand_id
1 'polypeptide(L)'
;LSSSSAASDVYKRQINTTTGDLKLDSSNNKVHITANAEVDGVLTVDSGTNSTSKDTGALIVTAGGLGVEGNIHAGGDLVAFSSSDINLKKDISPIQNALDMINRLSGNTFTWNVGLTDLAPYDNGTKDTGILAQEVEALGLPGVTTTRGDGVKAVRYDRLIPVLIEAVKELTAKVKSLESNK
;
A
#
# COMPACT_ATOMS: atom_id res chain seq x y z
N LEU A 1 -46.89 -24.29 38.79
CA LEU A 1 -45.61 -24.51 38.12
C LEU A 1 -45.28 -23.31 37.24
N SER A 2 -44.44 -22.43 37.75
CA SER A 2 -43.89 -21.31 36.97
C SER A 2 -42.93 -21.87 35.94
N SER A 3 -43.24 -21.69 34.66
CA SER A 3 -42.27 -21.90 33.59
C SER A 3 -41.17 -20.85 33.70
N SER A 4 -40.02 -21.23 34.25
CA SER A 4 -38.83 -20.45 34.10
C SER A 4 -38.44 -20.46 32.61
N SER A 5 -38.63 -19.35 31.93
CA SER A 5 -37.99 -19.12 30.67
C SER A 5 -36.48 -19.21 30.92
N ALA A 6 -35.87 -20.31 30.51
CA ALA A 6 -34.43 -20.39 30.39
C ALA A 6 -34.02 -19.33 29.38
N ALA A 7 -33.66 -18.14 29.87
CA ALA A 7 -32.89 -17.22 29.08
C ALA A 7 -31.66 -18.02 28.63
N SER A 8 -31.44 -18.11 27.31
CA SER A 8 -30.23 -18.66 26.78
C SER A 8 -29.11 -17.69 27.18
N ASP A 9 -28.51 -17.93 28.32
CA ASP A 9 -27.25 -17.33 28.69
C ASP A 9 -26.26 -17.76 27.64
N VAL A 10 -26.05 -16.88 26.68
CA VAL A 10 -24.88 -16.94 25.79
C VAL A 10 -23.68 -16.76 26.73
N TYR A 11 -23.21 -17.89 27.29
CA TYR A 11 -21.99 -17.88 28.07
C TYR A 11 -20.87 -17.33 27.16
N LYS A 12 -20.54 -16.08 27.39
CA LYS A 12 -19.25 -15.54 26.95
C LYS A 12 -18.20 -16.33 27.71
N ARG A 13 -17.69 -17.39 27.10
CA ARG A 13 -16.55 -18.13 27.65
C ARG A 13 -15.33 -17.20 27.51
N GLN A 14 -15.05 -16.52 28.58
CA GLN A 14 -13.88 -15.67 28.69
C GLN A 14 -12.77 -16.50 29.33
N ILE A 15 -11.68 -16.69 28.65
CA ILE A 15 -10.46 -17.25 29.22
C ILE A 15 -9.62 -16.06 29.67
N ASN A 16 -9.64 -15.80 30.99
CA ASN A 16 -8.85 -14.75 31.61
C ASN A 16 -7.63 -15.37 32.28
N THR A 17 -6.42 -14.89 31.87
CA THR A 17 -5.21 -15.09 32.66
C THR A 17 -4.90 -13.80 33.39
N THR A 18 -4.87 -13.83 34.71
CA THR A 18 -4.54 -12.62 35.53
C THR A 18 -3.03 -12.37 35.61
N THR A 19 -2.25 -13.40 35.39
CA THR A 19 -0.78 -13.36 35.36
C THR A 19 -0.25 -14.49 34.50
N GLY A 20 0.57 -14.19 33.51
CA GLY A 20 1.26 -15.19 32.68
C GLY A 20 0.63 -15.41 31.30
N ASP A 21 1.28 -16.25 30.52
CA ASP A 21 0.92 -16.53 29.13
C ASP A 21 -0.26 -17.50 29.02
N LEU A 22 -1.20 -17.22 28.12
CA LEU A 22 -2.16 -18.21 27.68
C LEU A 22 -1.55 -19.04 26.53
N LYS A 23 -1.20 -20.27 26.81
CA LYS A 23 -0.70 -21.20 25.79
C LYS A 23 -1.85 -22.02 25.22
N LEU A 24 -2.12 -21.88 23.94
CA LEU A 24 -3.06 -22.72 23.20
C LEU A 24 -2.27 -23.73 22.38
N ASP A 25 -2.18 -24.96 22.87
CA ASP A 25 -1.60 -26.08 22.13
C ASP A 25 -2.71 -26.89 21.49
N SER A 26 -2.57 -27.22 20.22
CA SER A 26 -3.49 -28.12 19.53
C SER A 26 -2.73 -29.32 18.97
N SER A 27 -3.31 -30.50 19.09
CA SER A 27 -2.73 -31.75 18.56
C SER A 27 -2.52 -31.71 17.02
N ASN A 28 -3.21 -30.78 16.33
CA ASN A 28 -3.14 -30.58 14.88
C ASN A 28 -2.31 -29.34 14.50
N ASN A 29 -1.62 -28.72 15.44
CA ASN A 29 -0.84 -27.49 15.24
C ASN A 29 -1.64 -26.32 14.64
N LYS A 30 -2.95 -26.28 14.89
CA LYS A 30 -3.82 -25.22 14.37
C LYS A 30 -4.79 -24.71 15.43
N VAL A 31 -4.89 -23.39 15.57
CA VAL A 31 -5.97 -22.72 16.27
C VAL A 31 -6.90 -22.13 15.22
N HIS A 32 -8.16 -22.58 15.19
CA HIS A 32 -9.17 -22.09 14.27
C HIS A 32 -10.01 -21.00 14.93
N ILE A 33 -9.97 -19.80 14.37
CA ILE A 33 -10.85 -18.68 14.74
C ILE A 33 -11.84 -18.49 13.59
N THR A 34 -13.11 -18.81 13.83
CA THR A 34 -14.17 -18.73 12.81
C THR A 34 -14.87 -17.36 12.74
N ALA A 35 -14.48 -16.46 13.65
CA ALA A 35 -14.94 -15.07 13.69
C ALA A 35 -13.73 -14.12 13.62
N ASN A 36 -13.95 -12.84 13.92
CA ASN A 36 -12.86 -11.87 13.96
C ASN A 36 -11.92 -12.17 15.15
N ALA A 37 -10.63 -11.99 14.94
CA ALA A 37 -9.62 -11.90 16.00
C ALA A 37 -9.21 -10.44 16.15
N GLU A 38 -9.20 -9.95 17.38
CA GLU A 38 -8.75 -8.61 17.75
C GLU A 38 -7.57 -8.73 18.72
N VAL A 39 -6.54 -7.96 18.50
CA VAL A 39 -5.34 -7.90 19.33
C VAL A 39 -5.09 -6.44 19.68
N ASP A 40 -5.37 -6.06 20.93
CA ASP A 40 -5.17 -4.69 21.43
C ASP A 40 -3.69 -4.31 21.61
N GLY A 41 -2.82 -5.26 21.50
CA GLY A 41 -1.37 -5.09 21.67
C GLY A 41 -0.60 -5.46 20.42
N VAL A 42 0.63 -5.89 20.60
CA VAL A 42 1.50 -6.34 19.50
C VAL A 42 1.21 -7.80 19.17
N LEU A 43 0.90 -8.07 17.90
CA LEU A 43 0.91 -9.43 17.35
C LEU A 43 2.29 -9.77 16.83
N THR A 44 2.98 -10.71 17.46
CA THR A 44 4.24 -11.26 16.96
C THR A 44 3.97 -12.60 16.27
N VAL A 45 4.36 -12.70 15.00
CA VAL A 45 4.33 -13.96 14.23
C VAL A 45 5.77 -14.43 14.06
N ASP A 46 6.19 -15.37 14.90
CA ASP A 46 7.56 -15.88 14.92
C ASP A 46 7.62 -17.24 14.19
N SER A 47 8.04 -17.21 12.96
CA SER A 47 8.27 -18.41 12.14
C SER A 47 9.50 -18.16 11.26
N GLY A 48 10.45 -19.10 11.26
CA GLY A 48 11.61 -19.05 10.38
C GLY A 48 11.32 -19.33 8.90
N THR A 49 10.04 -19.40 8.51
CA THR A 49 9.66 -19.70 7.12
C THR A 49 9.77 -18.46 6.24
N ASN A 50 10.67 -18.48 5.28
CA ASN A 50 10.81 -17.43 4.28
C ASN A 50 9.63 -17.45 3.30
N SER A 51 9.17 -16.25 2.91
CA SER A 51 8.19 -16.09 1.84
C SER A 51 8.89 -16.15 0.48
N THR A 52 8.47 -17.10 -0.34
CA THR A 52 8.93 -17.26 -1.74
C THR A 52 7.76 -17.14 -2.72
N SER A 53 6.54 -17.12 -2.22
CA SER A 53 5.30 -16.96 -2.99
C SER A 53 4.19 -16.43 -2.07
N LYS A 54 3.03 -16.11 -2.63
CA LYS A 54 1.82 -15.74 -1.86
C LYS A 54 1.33 -16.84 -0.89
N ASP A 55 1.78 -18.08 -1.06
CA ASP A 55 1.34 -19.25 -0.30
C ASP A 55 2.40 -19.72 0.71
N THR A 56 3.47 -18.95 0.89
CA THR A 56 4.58 -19.25 1.80
C THR A 56 4.89 -18.04 2.69
N GLY A 57 5.46 -18.31 3.87
CA GLY A 57 5.83 -17.26 4.82
C GLY A 57 5.21 -17.47 6.21
N ALA A 58 5.60 -16.66 7.15
CA ALA A 58 5.09 -16.69 8.53
C ALA A 58 3.63 -16.19 8.62
N LEU A 59 3.26 -15.23 7.80
CA LEU A 59 1.89 -14.71 7.68
C LEU A 59 1.41 -14.90 6.25
N ILE A 60 0.28 -15.61 6.07
CA ILE A 60 -0.33 -15.87 4.77
C ILE A 60 -1.76 -15.33 4.78
N VAL A 61 -2.07 -14.38 3.89
CA VAL A 61 -3.42 -13.85 3.66
C VAL A 61 -3.94 -14.47 2.36
N THR A 62 -4.77 -15.50 2.46
CA THR A 62 -5.19 -16.32 1.30
C THR A 62 -6.29 -15.67 0.47
N ALA A 63 -7.06 -14.75 1.06
CA ALA A 63 -8.13 -14.03 0.39
C ALA A 63 -8.27 -12.62 0.97
N GLY A 64 -8.76 -11.69 0.18
CA GLY A 64 -8.81 -10.28 0.55
C GLY A 64 -7.45 -9.60 0.42
N GLY A 65 -7.12 -8.71 1.33
CA GLY A 65 -5.90 -7.93 1.34
C GLY A 65 -5.42 -7.62 2.75
N LEU A 66 -4.28 -6.98 2.86
CA LEU A 66 -3.75 -6.42 4.09
C LEU A 66 -3.98 -4.89 4.07
N GLY A 67 -4.79 -4.39 5.00
CA GLY A 67 -4.93 -2.96 5.28
C GLY A 67 -4.02 -2.56 6.42
N VAL A 68 -3.23 -1.51 6.23
CA VAL A 68 -2.35 -0.94 7.25
C VAL A 68 -2.54 0.56 7.23
N GLU A 69 -2.93 1.13 8.38
CA GLU A 69 -3.12 2.59 8.51
C GLU A 69 -1.78 3.33 8.55
N GLY A 70 -0.79 2.75 9.20
CA GLY A 70 0.55 3.30 9.34
C GLY A 70 1.54 2.81 8.27
N ASN A 71 2.80 2.89 8.59
CA ASN A 71 3.89 2.47 7.72
C ASN A 71 4.14 0.96 7.76
N ILE A 72 4.64 0.42 6.66
CA ILE A 72 5.18 -0.94 6.59
C ILE A 72 6.70 -0.85 6.48
N HIS A 73 7.42 -1.43 7.45
CA HIS A 73 8.87 -1.55 7.42
C HIS A 73 9.24 -3.00 7.09
N ALA A 74 9.83 -3.22 5.92
CA ALA A 74 10.39 -4.51 5.53
C ALA A 74 11.90 -4.49 5.72
N GLY A 75 12.45 -5.48 6.43
CA GLY A 75 13.90 -5.65 6.58
C GLY A 75 14.57 -6.30 5.37
N GLY A 76 13.79 -6.82 4.41
CA GLY A 76 14.20 -7.36 3.14
C GLY A 76 13.45 -6.70 1.98
N ASP A 77 13.42 -7.38 0.84
CA ASP A 77 12.76 -6.88 -0.36
C ASP A 77 11.23 -6.92 -0.24
N LEU A 78 10.56 -5.91 -0.79
CA LEU A 78 9.13 -5.92 -1.04
C LEU A 78 8.87 -6.36 -2.48
N VAL A 79 8.41 -7.61 -2.65
CA VAL A 79 8.11 -8.19 -3.96
C VAL A 79 6.61 -8.04 -4.24
N ALA A 80 6.27 -7.15 -5.16
CA ALA A 80 4.89 -6.94 -5.60
C ALA A 80 4.80 -7.01 -7.13
N PHE A 81 3.84 -7.78 -7.64
CA PHE A 81 3.57 -7.89 -9.06
C PHE A 81 2.32 -7.10 -9.43
N SER A 82 2.43 -6.24 -10.43
CA SER A 82 1.28 -5.56 -11.03
C SER A 82 0.89 -6.27 -12.31
N SER A 83 -0.37 -6.71 -12.41
CA SER A 83 -0.88 -7.30 -13.65
C SER A 83 -0.77 -6.32 -14.81
N SER A 84 -0.10 -6.73 -15.90
CA SER A 84 0.14 -5.90 -17.08
C SER A 84 -0.04 -6.65 -18.40
N ASP A 85 -0.69 -7.82 -18.36
CA ASP A 85 -1.00 -8.61 -19.54
C ASP A 85 -1.89 -7.81 -20.51
N ILE A 86 -1.59 -7.89 -21.81
CA ILE A 86 -2.35 -7.20 -22.86
C ILE A 86 -3.80 -7.67 -22.91
N ASN A 87 -4.07 -8.94 -22.60
CA ASN A 87 -5.42 -9.52 -22.60
C ASN A 87 -6.35 -8.92 -21.52
N LEU A 88 -5.77 -8.26 -20.52
CA LEU A 88 -6.51 -7.56 -19.46
C LEU A 88 -6.77 -6.09 -19.79
N LYS A 89 -6.35 -5.62 -20.96
CA LYS A 89 -6.40 -4.21 -21.36
C LYS A 89 -7.18 -4.03 -22.65
N LYS A 90 -7.84 -2.91 -22.79
CA LYS A 90 -8.48 -2.46 -24.02
C LYS A 90 -8.19 -0.98 -24.26
N ASP A 91 -8.44 -0.49 -25.45
CA ASP A 91 -8.27 0.91 -25.84
C ASP A 91 -6.83 1.41 -25.55
N ILE A 92 -5.84 0.56 -25.89
CA ILE A 92 -4.43 0.83 -25.63
C ILE A 92 -3.94 1.89 -26.61
N SER A 93 -3.42 2.99 -26.06
CA SER A 93 -2.77 4.06 -26.85
C SER A 93 -1.54 4.58 -26.14
N PRO A 94 -0.50 4.98 -26.87
CA PRO A 94 0.67 5.64 -26.28
C PRO A 94 0.29 6.98 -25.65
N ILE A 95 0.98 7.35 -24.57
CA ILE A 95 0.85 8.66 -23.95
C ILE A 95 1.44 9.70 -24.90
N GLN A 96 0.65 10.71 -25.26
CA GLN A 96 1.08 11.80 -26.15
C GLN A 96 1.58 13.00 -25.36
N ASN A 97 2.51 13.78 -25.92
CA ASN A 97 3.08 14.96 -25.30
C ASN A 97 3.73 14.70 -23.93
N ALA A 98 4.33 13.53 -23.79
CA ALA A 98 4.88 13.06 -22.52
C ALA A 98 6.06 13.93 -22.05
N LEU A 99 6.88 14.43 -22.96
CA LEU A 99 7.99 15.33 -22.63
C LEU A 99 7.48 16.68 -22.09
N ASP A 100 6.39 17.20 -22.64
CA ASP A 100 5.75 18.42 -22.10
C ASP A 100 5.16 18.15 -20.71
N MET A 101 4.51 17.00 -20.51
CA MET A 101 3.99 16.62 -19.22
C MET A 101 5.09 16.59 -18.14
N ILE A 102 6.24 15.96 -18.44
CA ILE A 102 7.37 15.90 -17.49
C ILE A 102 7.95 17.29 -17.23
N ASN A 103 8.03 18.18 -18.24
CA ASN A 103 8.49 19.54 -18.06
C ASN A 103 7.59 20.41 -17.17
N ARG A 104 6.36 19.98 -16.93
CA ARG A 104 5.41 20.65 -16.04
C ARG A 104 5.50 20.16 -14.59
N LEU A 105 6.30 19.14 -14.33
CA LEU A 105 6.54 18.62 -12.98
C LEU A 105 7.83 19.19 -12.42
N SER A 106 7.82 19.43 -11.11
CA SER A 106 8.97 19.92 -10.36
C SER A 106 9.46 18.86 -9.38
N GLY A 107 10.75 18.50 -9.46
CA GLY A 107 11.42 17.75 -8.40
C GLY A 107 11.76 18.71 -7.27
N ASN A 108 11.24 18.46 -6.07
CA ASN A 108 11.37 19.33 -4.93
C ASN A 108 12.05 18.64 -3.75
N THR A 109 12.85 19.39 -2.99
CA THR A 109 13.14 19.07 -1.60
C THR A 109 12.23 19.90 -0.71
N PHE A 110 11.73 19.33 0.36
CA PHE A 110 10.80 20.00 1.26
C PHE A 110 11.01 19.55 2.70
N THR A 111 10.36 20.26 3.61
CA THR A 111 10.24 19.86 5.02
C THR A 111 8.76 19.59 5.28
N TRP A 112 8.48 18.47 5.93
CA TRP A 112 7.12 18.14 6.34
C TRP A 112 6.60 19.17 7.33
N ASN A 113 5.37 19.63 7.12
CA ASN A 113 4.70 20.56 8.05
C ASN A 113 4.45 19.88 9.39
N VAL A 114 4.83 20.57 10.46
CA VAL A 114 4.51 20.19 11.83
C VAL A 114 3.10 20.67 12.16
N GLY A 115 2.28 19.82 12.80
CA GLY A 115 0.95 20.21 13.26
C GLY A 115 -0.21 19.91 12.32
N LEU A 116 0.04 19.24 11.19
CA LEU A 116 -1.01 18.60 10.38
C LEU A 116 -1.13 17.10 10.73
N THR A 117 -1.10 16.81 12.00
CA THR A 117 -0.67 15.58 12.65
C THR A 117 -1.51 14.34 12.42
N ASP A 118 -2.80 14.50 12.17
CA ASP A 118 -3.66 13.34 11.90
C ASP A 118 -3.41 12.75 10.51
N LEU A 119 -2.58 13.41 9.70
CA LEU A 119 -2.39 13.10 8.28
C LEU A 119 -0.98 12.62 7.92
N ALA A 120 0.01 12.82 8.79
CA ALA A 120 1.38 12.52 8.44
C ALA A 120 2.12 11.76 9.55
N PRO A 121 2.59 10.54 9.26
CA PRO A 121 3.54 9.86 10.14
C PRO A 121 4.91 10.57 10.21
N TYR A 122 5.05 11.77 9.62
CA TYR A 122 6.28 12.52 9.40
C TYR A 122 6.32 13.87 10.11
N ASP A 123 5.50 14.04 11.14
CA ASP A 123 5.27 15.31 11.86
C ASP A 123 6.45 15.84 12.69
N ASN A 124 7.66 15.54 12.31
CA ASN A 124 8.84 15.93 13.07
C ASN A 124 9.71 16.99 12.36
N GLY A 125 9.20 17.65 11.32
CA GLY A 125 9.98 18.59 10.52
C GLY A 125 11.10 17.92 9.72
N THR A 126 10.97 16.65 9.38
CA THR A 126 11.92 15.91 8.56
C THR A 126 11.97 16.46 7.15
N LYS A 127 13.18 16.56 6.59
CA LYS A 127 13.39 16.92 5.19
C LYS A 127 13.19 15.69 4.30
N ASP A 128 12.59 15.92 3.14
CA ASP A 128 12.32 14.86 2.17
C ASP A 128 12.41 15.40 0.74
N THR A 129 12.26 14.49 -0.24
CA THR A 129 12.34 14.81 -1.66
C THR A 129 11.17 14.16 -2.39
N GLY A 130 10.54 14.90 -3.30
CA GLY A 130 9.42 14.38 -4.06
C GLY A 130 8.85 15.40 -5.05
N ILE A 131 7.71 15.04 -5.63
CA ILE A 131 6.92 15.90 -6.52
C ILE A 131 5.59 16.25 -5.86
N LEU A 132 4.97 17.32 -6.30
CA LEU A 132 3.69 17.76 -5.77
C LEU A 132 2.53 16.99 -6.41
N ALA A 133 1.66 16.42 -5.58
CA ALA A 133 0.51 15.66 -6.06
C ALA A 133 -0.43 16.51 -6.94
N GLN A 134 -0.53 17.81 -6.68
CA GLN A 134 -1.32 18.76 -7.45
C GLN A 134 -0.78 18.98 -8.86
N GLU A 135 0.55 19.02 -9.04
CA GLU A 135 1.17 19.11 -10.37
C GLU A 135 0.90 17.82 -11.16
N VAL A 136 1.01 16.66 -10.53
CA VAL A 136 0.73 15.36 -11.15
C VAL A 136 -0.75 15.23 -11.53
N GLU A 137 -1.66 15.66 -10.67
CA GLU A 137 -3.10 15.67 -10.95
C GLU A 137 -3.46 16.54 -12.15
N ALA A 138 -2.78 17.70 -12.29
CA ALA A 138 -2.98 18.62 -13.42
C ALA A 138 -2.54 18.04 -14.78
N LEU A 139 -1.81 16.92 -14.81
CA LEU A 139 -1.51 16.19 -16.05
C LEU A 139 -2.73 15.45 -16.61
N GLY A 140 -3.76 15.19 -15.79
CA GLY A 140 -4.98 14.50 -16.20
C GLY A 140 -4.80 13.01 -16.48
N LEU A 141 -3.71 12.39 -16.04
CA LEU A 141 -3.45 10.97 -16.26
C LEU A 141 -4.24 10.09 -15.28
N PRO A 142 -4.91 9.03 -15.75
CA PRO A 142 -5.72 8.18 -14.89
C PRO A 142 -4.85 7.36 -13.92
N GLY A 143 -5.26 7.30 -12.67
CA GLY A 143 -4.69 6.41 -11.64
C GLY A 143 -3.29 6.78 -11.14
N VAL A 144 -2.74 7.96 -11.50
CA VAL A 144 -1.41 8.42 -11.04
C VAL A 144 -1.50 9.12 -9.70
N THR A 145 -2.63 9.75 -9.40
CA THR A 145 -2.92 10.35 -8.09
C THR A 145 -4.09 9.66 -7.43
N THR A 146 -4.15 9.75 -6.11
CA THR A 146 -5.30 9.33 -5.31
C THR A 146 -5.53 10.33 -4.19
N THR A 147 -6.78 10.44 -3.74
CA THR A 147 -7.12 11.16 -2.52
C THR A 147 -7.41 10.14 -1.43
N ARG A 148 -6.72 10.25 -0.32
CA ARG A 148 -6.93 9.40 0.86
C ARG A 148 -8.24 9.76 1.56
N GLY A 149 -8.69 8.92 2.50
CA GLY A 149 -9.91 9.15 3.26
C GLY A 149 -9.91 10.44 4.09
N ASP A 150 -8.74 10.93 4.43
CA ASP A 150 -8.46 12.19 5.12
C ASP A 150 -8.45 13.44 4.20
N GLY A 151 -8.68 13.26 2.90
CA GLY A 151 -8.65 14.33 1.90
C GLY A 151 -7.25 14.66 1.36
N VAL A 152 -6.19 14.04 1.88
CA VAL A 152 -4.81 14.28 1.43
C VAL A 152 -4.55 13.57 0.11
N LYS A 153 -3.93 14.28 -0.83
CA LYS A 153 -3.54 13.73 -2.12
C LYS A 153 -2.20 12.98 -2.00
N ALA A 154 -2.13 11.86 -2.69
CA ALA A 154 -0.93 11.03 -2.78
C ALA A 154 -0.59 10.70 -4.25
N VAL A 155 0.69 10.52 -4.54
CA VAL A 155 1.20 10.15 -5.86
C VAL A 155 1.57 8.68 -5.87
N ARG A 156 1.15 8.00 -6.94
CA ARG A 156 1.62 6.67 -7.28
C ARG A 156 2.81 6.80 -8.22
N TYR A 157 4.00 6.88 -7.64
CA TYR A 157 5.24 7.12 -8.38
C TYR A 157 5.52 6.06 -9.46
N ASP A 158 5.12 4.80 -9.23
CA ASP A 158 5.20 3.70 -10.19
C ASP A 158 4.45 3.99 -11.49
N ARG A 159 3.35 4.76 -11.42
CA ARG A 159 2.53 5.12 -12.58
C ARG A 159 3.13 6.25 -13.44
N LEU A 160 4.19 6.90 -13.00
CA LEU A 160 4.92 7.87 -13.80
C LEU A 160 5.94 7.21 -14.74
N ILE A 161 6.31 5.96 -14.52
CA ILE A 161 7.26 5.23 -15.37
C ILE A 161 6.82 5.22 -16.85
N PRO A 162 5.55 4.91 -17.22
CA PRO A 162 5.11 4.96 -18.61
C PRO A 162 5.25 6.35 -19.26
N VAL A 163 5.01 7.41 -18.48
CA VAL A 163 5.18 8.79 -18.95
C VAL A 163 6.65 9.09 -19.25
N LEU A 164 7.55 8.68 -18.36
CA LEU A 164 9.00 8.84 -18.56
C LEU A 164 9.49 8.07 -19.79
N ILE A 165 8.96 6.85 -20.05
CA ILE A 165 9.30 6.07 -21.23
C ILE A 165 8.96 6.84 -22.50
N GLU A 166 7.74 7.38 -22.61
CA GLU A 166 7.33 8.13 -23.80
C GLU A 166 8.06 9.49 -23.90
N ALA A 167 8.30 10.18 -22.77
CA ALA A 167 9.08 11.42 -22.76
C ALA A 167 10.53 11.21 -23.28
N VAL A 168 11.19 10.11 -22.88
CA VAL A 168 12.53 9.77 -23.38
C VAL A 168 12.50 9.48 -24.89
N LYS A 169 11.47 8.79 -25.40
CA LYS A 169 11.31 8.55 -26.84
C LYS A 169 11.12 9.86 -27.62
N GLU A 170 10.26 10.78 -27.13
CA GLU A 170 10.04 12.09 -27.74
C GLU A 170 11.33 12.92 -27.73
N LEU A 171 12.08 12.93 -26.62
CA LEU A 171 13.35 13.61 -26.51
C LEU A 171 14.37 13.02 -27.48
N THR A 172 14.48 11.70 -27.59
CA THR A 172 15.38 11.02 -28.53
C THR A 172 15.09 11.38 -29.98
N ALA A 173 13.81 11.46 -30.34
CA ALA A 173 13.40 11.87 -31.68
C ALA A 173 13.80 13.33 -31.99
N LYS A 174 13.62 14.23 -31.01
CA LYS A 174 14.07 15.64 -31.15
C LYS A 174 15.58 15.77 -31.35
N VAL A 175 16.36 15.02 -30.54
CA VAL A 175 17.84 15.03 -30.67
C VAL A 175 18.26 14.55 -32.03
N LYS A 176 17.75 13.43 -32.55
CA LYS A 176 18.05 12.89 -33.85
C LYS A 176 17.72 13.88 -34.99
N SER A 177 16.58 14.57 -34.86
CA SER A 177 16.18 15.60 -35.83
C SER A 177 17.19 16.79 -35.88
N LEU A 178 17.68 17.21 -34.71
CA LEU A 178 18.68 18.30 -34.63
C LEU A 178 20.03 17.87 -35.18
N GLU A 179 20.45 16.62 -35.01
CA GLU A 179 21.67 16.06 -35.54
C GLU A 179 21.65 15.95 -37.09
N SER A 180 20.48 15.57 -37.64
CA SER A 180 20.28 15.40 -39.07
C SER A 180 20.21 16.73 -39.83
N ASN A 181 20.02 17.85 -39.15
CA ASN A 181 19.93 19.19 -39.71
C ASN A 181 21.28 19.96 -39.64
N LYS A 182 22.35 19.30 -39.22
CA LYS A 182 23.74 19.81 -39.27
C LYS A 182 24.49 19.26 -40.47
#